data_77579afdfe73562a13ebf3fa9b2fc34e
#
_entry.id   77579afdfe73562a13ebf3fa9b2fc34e
#
_cell.length_a   1.000
_cell.length_b   1.000
_cell.length_c   1.000
_cell.angle_alpha   90.00
_cell.angle_beta   90.00
_cell.angle_gamma   90.00
#
_symmetry.space_group_name_H-M   'P 1'
#
loop_
_entity.id
_entity.type
_entity.pdbx_description
1 polymer ?
#
loop_
_entity_poly.entity_id
_entity_poly.type
_entity_poly.pdbx_seq_one_letter_code
_entity_poly.pdbx_strand_id
1 'polypeptide(L)'
;MVDSAMFYIIGTLYPYVARATYPALGFPQYAGEVGASEADPATKAAAQKAAMAAVAEPLEVFHKFYMSGKPFIGGAEPSIADIRLAATLEFLAVVDYPLPAWAKEFMSAIERKLGSAYSEPAADVRGYVAHVKSQKH
;
A
#
# COMPACT_ATOMS: atom_id res chain seq x y z
N MET A 1 -17.75 4.72 -10.43
CA MET A 1 -17.09 3.84 -9.43
C MET A 1 -15.57 3.88 -9.53
N VAL A 2 -14.98 3.75 -10.69
CA VAL A 2 -13.50 3.81 -10.88
C VAL A 2 -12.92 5.14 -10.41
N ASP A 3 -13.48 6.27 -10.81
CA ASP A 3 -13.02 7.60 -10.38
C ASP A 3 -13.15 7.79 -8.88
N SER A 4 -14.28 7.39 -8.29
CA SER A 4 -14.48 7.45 -6.85
C SER A 4 -13.46 6.59 -6.08
N ALA A 5 -13.16 5.40 -6.59
CA ALA A 5 -12.11 4.54 -6.02
C ALA A 5 -10.72 5.19 -6.13
N MET A 6 -10.39 5.82 -7.27
CA MET A 6 -9.14 6.56 -7.45
C MET A 6 -9.01 7.69 -6.43
N PHE A 7 -10.06 8.49 -6.22
CA PHE A 7 -10.04 9.56 -5.23
C PHE A 7 -9.86 9.02 -3.80
N TYR A 8 -10.53 7.90 -3.47
CA TYR A 8 -10.36 7.27 -2.18
C TYR A 8 -8.92 6.76 -1.97
N ILE A 9 -8.34 6.10 -2.98
CA ILE A 9 -6.96 5.61 -2.91
C ILE A 9 -6.00 6.78 -2.68
N ILE A 10 -6.08 7.82 -3.47
CA ILE A 10 -5.15 8.96 -3.44
C ILE A 10 -5.36 9.81 -2.18
N GLY A 11 -6.61 10.12 -1.85
CA GLY A 11 -6.95 11.07 -0.79
C GLY A 11 -7.05 10.46 0.60
N THR A 12 -7.29 9.16 0.70
CA THR A 12 -7.51 8.48 1.99
C THR A 12 -6.52 7.33 2.21
N LEU A 13 -6.56 6.29 1.38
CA LEU A 13 -5.77 5.08 1.63
C LEU A 13 -4.26 5.33 1.53
N TYR A 14 -3.81 5.98 0.45
CA TYR A 14 -2.39 6.22 0.24
C TYR A 14 -1.72 7.03 1.37
N PRO A 15 -2.32 8.10 1.91
CA PRO A 15 -1.75 8.80 3.08
C PRO A 15 -1.47 7.90 4.28
N TYR A 16 -2.36 6.95 4.59
CA TYR A 16 -2.12 5.99 5.67
C TYR A 16 -0.97 5.02 5.34
N VAL A 17 -0.95 4.49 4.12
CA VAL A 17 0.14 3.62 3.65
C VAL A 17 1.47 4.38 3.65
N ALA A 18 1.50 5.62 3.18
CA ALA A 18 2.71 6.44 3.15
C ALA A 18 3.27 6.68 4.56
N ARG A 19 2.43 7.03 5.53
CA ARG A 19 2.88 7.21 6.93
C ARG A 19 3.48 5.94 7.52
N ALA A 20 2.93 4.77 7.17
CA ALA A 20 3.45 3.50 7.64
C ALA A 20 4.77 3.10 6.96
N THR A 21 4.97 3.46 5.67
CA THR A 21 6.04 2.92 4.83
C THR A 21 7.20 3.89 4.61
N TYR A 22 6.97 5.20 4.53
CA TYR A 22 7.99 6.19 4.20
C TYR A 22 9.20 6.17 5.14
N PRO A 23 9.04 6.09 6.48
CA PRO A 23 10.19 5.98 7.38
C PRO A 23 11.04 4.74 7.09
N ALA A 24 10.41 3.64 6.73
CA ALA A 24 11.10 2.41 6.40
C ALA A 24 11.83 2.46 5.05
N LEU A 25 11.25 3.19 4.07
CA LEU A 25 11.82 3.38 2.74
C LEU A 25 12.94 4.43 2.71
N GLY A 26 13.14 5.20 3.78
CA GLY A 26 14.07 6.32 3.80
C GLY A 26 13.58 7.52 2.98
N PHE A 27 12.29 7.59 2.73
CA PHE A 27 11.68 8.73 2.04
C PHE A 27 11.50 9.91 3.00
N PRO A 28 11.40 11.15 2.46
CA PRO A 28 11.04 12.30 3.26
C PRO A 28 9.72 12.06 4.00
N GLN A 29 9.58 12.72 5.15
CA GLN A 29 8.36 12.67 5.94
C GLN A 29 7.14 13.02 5.07
N TYR A 30 6.05 12.26 5.23
CA TYR A 30 4.82 12.54 4.51
C TYR A 30 4.20 13.87 4.99
N ALA A 31 3.73 14.68 4.05
CA ALA A 31 3.16 15.99 4.35
C ALA A 31 2.04 15.91 5.40
N GLY A 32 2.11 16.79 6.41
CA GLY A 32 1.16 16.84 7.52
C GLY A 32 1.57 16.02 8.75
N GLU A 33 2.67 15.25 8.71
CA GLU A 33 3.26 14.66 9.91
C GLU A 33 4.16 15.66 10.62
N VAL A 34 4.01 15.78 11.91
CA VAL A 34 4.77 16.73 12.74
C VAL A 34 5.79 15.98 13.61
N GLY A 35 7.05 16.38 13.51
CA GLY A 35 8.05 16.10 14.53
C GLY A 35 8.71 14.73 14.55
N ALA A 36 8.45 13.85 13.58
CA ALA A 36 8.99 12.48 13.62
C ALA A 36 10.51 12.39 13.32
N SER A 37 11.09 13.36 12.61
CA SER A 37 12.51 13.29 12.19
C SER A 37 13.49 13.42 13.35
N GLU A 38 13.13 14.16 14.40
CA GLU A 38 13.96 14.42 15.57
C GLU A 38 13.62 13.54 16.80
N ALA A 39 12.61 12.68 16.67
CA ALA A 39 12.18 11.82 17.77
C ALA A 39 13.21 10.74 18.08
N ASP A 40 13.26 10.29 19.33
CA ASP A 40 14.06 9.16 19.76
C ASP A 40 13.59 7.84 19.11
N PRO A 41 14.42 6.79 19.07
CA PRO A 41 14.10 5.51 18.40
C PRO A 41 12.82 4.85 18.93
N ALA A 42 12.53 4.95 20.23
CA ALA A 42 11.34 4.33 20.82
C ALA A 42 10.06 5.04 20.37
N THR A 43 10.09 6.37 20.32
CA THR A 43 8.99 7.20 19.80
C THR A 43 8.74 6.93 18.31
N LYS A 44 9.80 6.81 17.50
CA LYS A 44 9.70 6.44 16.08
C LYS A 44 9.06 5.06 15.89
N ALA A 45 9.48 4.07 16.67
CA ALA A 45 8.93 2.73 16.62
C ALA A 45 7.44 2.70 17.01
N ALA A 46 7.07 3.43 18.06
CA ALA A 46 5.67 3.56 18.49
C ALA A 46 4.81 4.24 17.42
N ALA A 47 5.29 5.31 16.81
CA ALA A 47 4.62 6.02 15.73
C ALA A 47 4.42 5.12 14.50
N GLN A 48 5.44 4.36 14.11
CA GLN A 48 5.34 3.41 12.99
C GLN A 48 4.32 2.31 13.28
N LYS A 49 4.33 1.75 14.49
CA LYS A 49 3.34 0.73 14.90
C LYS A 49 1.91 1.28 14.84
N ALA A 50 1.69 2.50 15.33
CA ALA A 50 0.40 3.17 15.26
C ALA A 50 -0.03 3.44 13.81
N ALA A 51 0.89 3.90 12.95
CA ALA A 51 0.62 4.12 11.54
C ALA A 51 0.24 2.82 10.82
N MET A 52 0.95 1.72 11.09
CA MET A 52 0.61 0.40 10.53
C MET A 52 -0.79 -0.05 10.97
N ALA A 53 -1.12 0.10 12.24
CA ALA A 53 -2.45 -0.25 12.74
C ALA A 53 -3.56 0.58 12.08
N ALA A 54 -3.30 1.85 11.80
CA ALA A 54 -4.25 2.75 11.17
C ALA A 54 -4.54 2.43 9.69
N VAL A 55 -3.71 1.63 9.01
CA VAL A 55 -3.94 1.20 7.62
C VAL A 55 -5.14 0.25 7.51
N ALA A 56 -5.45 -0.51 8.56
CA ALA A 56 -6.46 -1.57 8.50
C ALA A 56 -7.86 -1.05 8.15
N GLU A 57 -8.30 0.02 8.80
CA GLU A 57 -9.64 0.58 8.60
C GLU A 57 -9.88 1.08 7.18
N PRO A 58 -9.03 1.95 6.59
CA PRO A 58 -9.22 2.40 5.22
C PRO A 58 -9.12 1.27 4.19
N LEU A 59 -8.33 0.23 4.44
CA LEU A 59 -8.31 -0.97 3.59
C LEU A 59 -9.64 -1.74 3.65
N GLU A 60 -10.19 -1.93 4.83
CA GLU A 60 -11.46 -2.63 5.01
C GLU A 60 -12.62 -1.85 4.38
N VAL A 61 -12.66 -0.54 4.59
CA VAL A 61 -13.65 0.35 3.95
C VAL A 61 -13.55 0.25 2.43
N PHE A 62 -12.32 0.30 1.89
CA PHE A 62 -12.10 0.17 0.45
C PHE A 62 -12.65 -1.15 -0.08
N HIS A 63 -12.30 -2.25 0.53
CA HIS A 63 -12.76 -3.58 0.14
C HIS A 63 -14.29 -3.67 0.14
N LYS A 64 -14.92 -3.23 1.21
CA LYS A 64 -16.36 -3.29 1.41
C LYS A 64 -17.14 -2.49 0.34
N PHE A 65 -16.67 -1.27 0.02
CA PHE A 65 -17.43 -0.37 -0.86
C PHE A 65 -17.06 -0.52 -2.33
N TYR A 66 -15.82 -0.79 -2.67
CA TYR A 66 -15.36 -0.78 -4.05
C TYR A 66 -15.17 -2.16 -4.67
N MET A 67 -14.81 -3.15 -3.86
CA MET A 67 -14.64 -4.52 -4.38
C MET A 67 -15.94 -5.33 -4.36
N SER A 68 -16.72 -5.29 -3.27
CA SER A 68 -18.07 -5.86 -3.16
C SER A 68 -18.24 -7.26 -3.79
N GLY A 69 -17.29 -8.17 -3.53
CA GLY A 69 -17.31 -9.54 -4.08
C GLY A 69 -16.95 -9.65 -5.56
N LYS A 70 -16.51 -8.57 -6.20
CA LYS A 70 -15.96 -8.57 -7.56
C LYS A 70 -14.45 -8.78 -7.52
N PRO A 71 -13.84 -9.37 -8.54
CA PRO A 71 -12.40 -9.54 -8.60
C PRO A 71 -11.65 -8.21 -8.75
N PHE A 72 -12.26 -7.21 -9.38
CA PHE A 72 -11.69 -5.88 -9.62
C PHE A 72 -12.72 -4.77 -9.42
N ILE A 73 -12.26 -3.56 -9.20
CA ILE A 73 -13.09 -2.36 -8.96
C ILE A 73 -14.07 -2.13 -10.13
N GLY A 74 -13.59 -2.34 -11.36
CA GLY A 74 -14.40 -2.21 -12.57
C GLY A 74 -15.31 -3.41 -12.87
N GLY A 75 -15.15 -4.53 -12.17
CA GLY A 75 -15.90 -5.77 -12.40
C GLY A 75 -14.99 -6.95 -12.76
N ALA A 76 -15.15 -7.52 -13.96
CA ALA A 76 -14.39 -8.68 -14.42
C ALA A 76 -12.97 -8.34 -14.94
N GLU A 77 -12.76 -7.10 -15.34
CA GLU A 77 -11.49 -6.64 -15.89
C GLU A 77 -10.87 -5.55 -15.00
N PRO A 78 -9.52 -5.51 -14.89
CA PRO A 78 -8.83 -4.46 -14.15
C PRO A 78 -9.03 -3.09 -14.77
N SER A 79 -9.17 -2.09 -13.91
CA SER A 79 -9.18 -0.67 -14.27
C SER A 79 -7.89 0.01 -13.82
N ILE A 80 -7.73 1.28 -14.16
CA ILE A 80 -6.61 2.09 -13.66
C ILE A 80 -6.62 2.22 -12.13
N ALA A 81 -7.81 2.18 -11.50
CA ALA A 81 -7.92 2.19 -10.04
C ALA A 81 -7.37 0.91 -9.42
N ASP A 82 -7.56 -0.23 -10.08
CA ASP A 82 -6.98 -1.51 -9.64
C ASP A 82 -5.46 -1.49 -9.70
N ILE A 83 -4.88 -0.97 -10.77
CA ILE A 83 -3.43 -0.81 -10.91
C ILE A 83 -2.89 0.11 -9.80
N ARG A 84 -3.58 1.21 -9.54
CA ARG A 84 -3.19 2.15 -8.48
C ARG A 84 -3.28 1.53 -7.09
N LEU A 85 -4.32 0.74 -6.81
CA LEU A 85 -4.45 0.00 -5.57
C LEU A 85 -3.29 -0.99 -5.41
N ALA A 86 -3.04 -1.82 -6.42
CA ALA A 86 -1.98 -2.81 -6.39
C ALA A 86 -0.61 -2.17 -6.13
N ALA A 87 -0.28 -1.10 -6.86
CA ALA A 87 0.96 -0.34 -6.65
C ALA A 87 1.08 0.21 -5.23
N THR A 88 -0.02 0.67 -4.63
CA THR A 88 -0.05 1.15 -3.25
C THR A 88 0.22 0.01 -2.26
N LEU A 89 -0.36 -1.16 -2.48
CA LEU A 89 -0.20 -2.32 -1.61
C LEU A 89 1.21 -2.94 -1.66
N GLU A 90 1.92 -2.86 -2.80
CA GLU A 90 3.30 -3.38 -2.94
C GLU A 90 4.25 -2.77 -1.89
N PHE A 91 4.13 -1.49 -1.57
CA PHE A 91 4.99 -0.82 -0.59
C PHE A 91 4.80 -1.31 0.85
N LEU A 92 3.64 -1.87 1.19
CA LEU A 92 3.38 -2.40 2.53
C LEU A 92 4.30 -3.58 2.89
N ALA A 93 4.92 -4.22 1.91
CA ALA A 93 5.91 -5.28 2.12
C ALA A 93 7.18 -4.77 2.85
N VAL A 94 7.51 -3.48 2.77
CA VAL A 94 8.70 -2.92 3.44
C VAL A 94 8.61 -2.95 4.96
N VAL A 95 7.39 -2.97 5.50
CA VAL A 95 7.10 -3.05 6.94
C VAL A 95 6.51 -4.40 7.36
N ASP A 96 6.55 -5.40 6.47
CA ASP A 96 5.96 -6.72 6.67
C ASP A 96 4.48 -6.66 7.09
N TYR A 97 3.74 -5.71 6.52
CA TYR A 97 2.32 -5.54 6.84
C TYR A 97 1.53 -6.80 6.48
N PRO A 98 0.73 -7.34 7.42
CA PRO A 98 -0.05 -8.55 7.16
C PRO A 98 -1.26 -8.22 6.28
N LEU A 99 -1.10 -8.28 4.97
CA LEU A 99 -2.20 -8.06 4.03
C LEU A 99 -3.36 -9.01 4.31
N PRO A 100 -4.61 -8.53 4.32
CA PRO A 100 -5.78 -9.38 4.43
C PRO A 100 -5.89 -10.33 3.22
N ALA A 101 -6.60 -11.44 3.39
CA ALA A 101 -6.71 -12.48 2.36
C ALA A 101 -7.20 -11.92 1.01
N TRP A 102 -8.23 -11.07 1.03
CA TRP A 102 -8.75 -10.46 -0.18
C TRP A 102 -7.71 -9.64 -0.95
N ALA A 103 -6.82 -8.94 -0.24
CA ALA A 103 -5.78 -8.13 -0.87
C ALA A 103 -4.71 -9.01 -1.54
N LYS A 104 -4.35 -10.14 -0.92
CA LYS A 104 -3.44 -11.12 -1.52
C LYS A 104 -4.04 -11.76 -2.77
N GLU A 105 -5.30 -12.13 -2.72
CA GLU A 105 -6.04 -12.68 -3.87
C GLU A 105 -6.15 -11.65 -5.01
N PHE A 106 -6.47 -10.40 -4.66
CA PHE A 106 -6.51 -9.29 -5.60
C PHE A 106 -5.15 -9.06 -6.29
N MET A 107 -4.06 -8.99 -5.54
CA MET A 107 -2.71 -8.83 -6.09
C MET A 107 -2.36 -9.96 -7.07
N SER A 108 -2.66 -11.20 -6.68
CA SER A 108 -2.46 -12.37 -7.54
C SER A 108 -3.34 -12.32 -8.81
N ALA A 109 -4.56 -11.82 -8.70
CA ALA A 109 -5.45 -11.67 -9.85
C ALA A 109 -4.97 -10.59 -10.82
N ILE A 110 -4.49 -9.44 -10.32
CA ILE A 110 -3.87 -8.38 -11.13
C ILE A 110 -2.68 -8.94 -11.91
N GLU A 111 -1.78 -9.65 -11.25
CA GLU A 111 -0.58 -10.21 -11.88
C GLU A 111 -0.92 -11.23 -12.97
N ARG A 112 -1.92 -12.10 -12.72
CA ARG A 112 -2.40 -13.05 -13.75
C ARG A 112 -3.05 -12.36 -14.96
N LYS A 113 -3.82 -11.29 -14.72
CA LYS A 113 -4.55 -10.58 -15.80
C LYS A 113 -3.63 -9.72 -16.66
N LEU A 114 -2.71 -9.01 -16.06
CA LEU A 114 -1.85 -8.04 -16.74
C LEU A 114 -0.50 -8.64 -17.18
N GLY A 115 -0.11 -9.80 -16.62
CA GLY A 115 1.16 -10.46 -16.97
C GLY A 115 2.35 -9.53 -16.80
N SER A 116 3.23 -9.50 -17.81
CA SER A 116 4.45 -8.69 -17.79
C SER A 116 4.19 -7.19 -17.67
N ALA A 117 3.07 -6.70 -18.15
CA ALA A 117 2.70 -5.28 -18.03
C ALA A 117 2.58 -4.82 -16.56
N TYR A 118 2.30 -5.76 -15.64
CA TYR A 118 2.34 -5.50 -14.22
C TYR A 118 3.61 -6.02 -13.54
N SER A 119 4.01 -7.25 -13.84
CA SER A 119 5.10 -7.91 -13.11
C SER A 119 6.48 -7.27 -13.35
N GLU A 120 6.75 -6.71 -14.51
CA GLU A 120 8.00 -6.02 -14.78
C GLU A 120 8.19 -4.76 -13.92
N PRO A 121 7.27 -3.76 -13.94
CA PRO A 121 7.40 -2.61 -13.04
C PRO A 121 7.27 -2.98 -11.56
N ALA A 122 6.49 -4.00 -11.22
CA ALA A 122 6.40 -4.47 -9.85
C ALA A 122 7.71 -5.09 -9.35
N ALA A 123 8.48 -5.73 -10.22
CA ALA A 123 9.78 -6.30 -9.87
C ALA A 123 10.78 -5.22 -9.41
N ASP A 124 10.76 -4.04 -10.01
CA ASP A 124 11.61 -2.91 -9.60
C ASP A 124 11.26 -2.44 -8.18
N VAL A 125 9.97 -2.31 -7.88
CA VAL A 125 9.48 -1.94 -6.53
C VAL A 125 9.86 -3.02 -5.51
N ARG A 126 9.62 -4.28 -5.83
CA ARG A 126 9.97 -5.43 -4.97
C ARG A 126 11.47 -5.52 -4.73
N GLY A 127 12.28 -5.27 -5.75
CA GLY A 127 13.75 -5.20 -5.65
C GLY A 127 14.21 -4.08 -4.73
N TYR A 128 13.63 -2.89 -4.87
CA TYR A 128 13.92 -1.76 -3.97
C TYR A 128 13.52 -2.06 -2.52
N VAL A 129 12.34 -2.60 -2.29
CA VAL A 129 11.87 -3.01 -0.96
C VAL A 129 12.83 -4.03 -0.34
N ALA A 130 13.24 -5.05 -1.09
CA ALA A 130 14.19 -6.07 -0.63
C ALA A 130 15.55 -5.45 -0.27
N HIS A 131 16.06 -4.53 -1.10
CA HIS A 131 17.30 -3.80 -0.84
C HIS A 131 17.21 -3.01 0.47
N VAL A 132 16.16 -2.21 0.64
CA VAL A 132 15.95 -1.41 1.87
C VAL A 132 15.88 -2.29 3.12
N LYS A 133 15.19 -3.43 3.03
CA LYS A 133 15.11 -4.38 4.15
C LYS A 133 16.46 -4.98 4.51
N SER A 134 17.30 -5.25 3.52
CA SER A 134 18.65 -5.80 3.76
C SER A 134 19.60 -4.80 4.44
N GLN A 135 19.36 -3.50 4.35
CA GLN A 135 20.17 -2.45 4.99
C GLN A 135 19.89 -2.30 6.50
N LYS A 136 18.82 -2.92 7.01
CA LYS A 136 18.39 -2.79 8.42
C LYS A 136 19.01 -3.84 9.35
N HIS A 137 19.89 -4.67 8.81
CA HIS A 137 20.69 -5.66 9.55
C HIS A 137 22.18 -5.23 9.52
#